data_b50a4fa40224131de3d5c6f2b10e2868
#
_entry.id   b50a4fa40224131de3d5c6f2b10e2868
#
_cell.length_a   1.000
_cell.length_b   1.000
_cell.length_c   1.000
_cell.angle_alpha   90.00
_cell.angle_beta   90.00
_cell.angle_gamma   90.00
#
_symmetry.space_group_name_H-M   'P 1'
#
loop_
_entity.id
_entity.type
_entity.pdbx_description
1 polymer ?
#
loop_
_entity_poly.entity_id
_entity_poly.type
_entity_poly.pdbx_seq_one_letter_code
_entity_poly.pdbx_strand_id
1 'polypeptide(L)'
;MRIVVLVGLPASGKSTYLQQLGAAGLSSDAIRKTLADDETDQTIHDRVFQTLRYLLRHRLALRRPVTYIDATNLTPPERAPYIAIGKSYGCEVEAVFFDVPLEVCRARNTGRARIVPDDAMIAMAKKLVAPTLAEGFARITVVLK
;
A
#
# COMPACT_ATOMS: atom_id res chain seq x y z
N MET A 1 10.35 -15.56 -4.93
CA MET A 1 9.79 -14.51 -4.05
C MET A 1 9.26 -13.34 -4.87
N ARG A 2 8.23 -12.71 -4.40
CA ARG A 2 7.73 -11.46 -5.01
C ARG A 2 7.18 -10.53 -3.96
N ILE A 3 7.28 -9.23 -4.23
CA ILE A 3 6.66 -8.17 -3.47
C ILE A 3 5.50 -7.64 -4.30
N VAL A 4 4.34 -7.49 -3.70
CA VAL A 4 3.16 -6.93 -4.37
C VAL A 4 2.79 -5.62 -3.69
N VAL A 5 2.98 -4.51 -4.39
CA VAL A 5 2.69 -3.17 -3.90
C VAL A 5 1.26 -2.82 -4.28
N LEU A 6 0.40 -2.65 -3.28
CA LEU A 6 -0.97 -2.19 -3.52
C LEU A 6 -0.95 -0.67 -3.69
N VAL A 7 -1.62 -0.16 -4.71
CA VAL A 7 -1.68 1.26 -5.03
C VAL A 7 -3.15 1.67 -5.15
N GLY A 8 -3.56 2.65 -4.37
CA GLY A 8 -4.93 3.14 -4.46
C GLY A 8 -5.34 4.01 -3.27
N LEU A 9 -6.40 4.76 -3.47
CA LEU A 9 -6.99 5.61 -2.44
C LEU A 9 -7.52 4.78 -1.28
N PRO A 10 -7.68 5.38 -0.08
CA PRO A 10 -8.45 4.76 0.97
C PRO A 10 -9.83 4.36 0.46
N ALA A 11 -10.36 3.24 0.91
CA ALA A 11 -11.65 2.68 0.49
C ALA A 11 -11.72 2.26 -0.99
N SER A 12 -10.60 2.08 -1.66
CA SER A 12 -10.56 1.60 -3.05
C SER A 12 -10.68 0.08 -3.19
N GLY A 13 -10.69 -0.67 -2.08
CA GLY A 13 -10.85 -2.11 -2.09
C GLY A 13 -9.62 -2.94 -1.76
N LYS A 14 -8.53 -2.29 -1.31
CA LYS A 14 -7.27 -2.98 -0.99
C LYS A 14 -7.44 -4.05 0.08
N SER A 15 -8.09 -3.71 1.19
CA SER A 15 -8.31 -4.66 2.30
C SER A 15 -9.20 -5.84 1.88
N THR A 16 -10.25 -5.57 1.12
CA THR A 16 -11.15 -6.61 0.59
C THR A 16 -10.38 -7.55 -0.34
N TYR A 17 -9.52 -7.00 -1.18
CA TYR A 17 -8.67 -7.79 -2.09
C TYR A 17 -7.81 -8.78 -1.31
N LEU A 18 -7.14 -8.31 -0.25
CA LEU A 18 -6.30 -9.16 0.60
C LEU A 18 -7.13 -10.23 1.34
N GLN A 19 -8.30 -9.85 1.85
CA GLN A 19 -9.21 -10.80 2.50
C GLN A 19 -9.62 -11.93 1.55
N GLN A 20 -9.97 -11.61 0.32
CA GLN A 20 -10.37 -12.59 -0.68
C GLN A 20 -9.23 -13.54 -1.04
N LEU A 21 -7.99 -13.07 -0.98
CA LEU A 21 -6.81 -13.91 -1.18
C LEU A 21 -6.43 -14.72 0.05
N GLY A 22 -7.05 -14.48 1.20
CA GLY A 22 -6.62 -15.06 2.46
C GLY A 22 -5.24 -14.61 2.89
N ALA A 23 -4.83 -13.42 2.46
CA ALA A 23 -3.50 -12.87 2.73
C ALA A 23 -3.55 -11.72 3.72
N ALA A 24 -2.49 -11.60 4.51
CA ALA A 24 -2.26 -10.46 5.38
C ALA A 24 -1.12 -9.63 4.79
N GLY A 25 -1.34 -8.33 4.61
CA GLY A 25 -0.33 -7.42 4.13
C GLY A 25 0.48 -6.79 5.26
N LEU A 26 1.63 -6.23 4.91
CA LEU A 26 2.33 -5.30 5.79
C LEU A 26 1.56 -3.97 5.68
N SER A 27 0.73 -3.70 6.67
CA SER A 27 -0.20 -2.57 6.66
C SER A 27 0.40 -1.38 7.40
N SER A 28 0.50 -0.24 6.72
CA SER A 28 0.95 1.01 7.35
C SER A 28 0.01 1.43 8.48
N ASP A 29 -1.30 1.24 8.32
CA ASP A 29 -2.26 1.57 9.36
C ASP A 29 -2.13 0.65 10.58
N ALA A 30 -1.95 -0.64 10.38
CA ALA A 30 -1.75 -1.60 11.47
C ALA A 30 -0.44 -1.32 12.22
N ILE A 31 0.62 -0.98 11.51
CA ILE A 31 1.91 -0.62 12.13
C ILE A 31 1.76 0.66 12.95
N ARG A 32 1.07 1.66 12.40
CA ARG A 32 0.81 2.92 13.10
C ARG A 32 0.03 2.68 14.38
N LYS A 33 -0.97 1.82 14.33
CA LYS A 33 -1.75 1.41 15.51
C LYS A 33 -0.87 0.71 16.55
N THR A 34 0.01 -0.17 16.12
CA THR A 34 0.93 -0.89 17.02
C THR A 34 1.92 0.05 17.69
N LEU A 35 2.45 1.05 16.96
CA LEU A 35 3.47 1.96 17.48
C LEU A 35 2.90 3.07 18.36
N ALA A 36 1.75 3.61 18.00
CA ALA A 36 1.19 4.82 18.61
C ALA A 36 -0.15 4.61 19.32
N ASP A 37 -0.70 3.39 19.29
CA ASP A 37 -2.04 3.07 19.78
C ASP A 37 -3.15 3.87 19.10
N ASP A 38 -2.82 4.56 17.99
CA ASP A 38 -3.71 5.42 17.22
C ASP A 38 -3.33 5.35 15.74
N GLU A 39 -4.18 4.72 14.96
CA GLU A 39 -3.97 4.54 13.51
C GLU A 39 -4.06 5.83 12.72
N THR A 40 -4.53 6.93 13.34
CA THR A 40 -4.66 8.24 12.70
C THR A 40 -3.46 9.17 12.97
N ASP A 41 -2.51 8.76 13.82
CA ASP A 41 -1.36 9.58 14.18
C ASP A 41 -0.41 9.73 13.00
N GLN A 42 -0.39 10.92 12.38
CA GLN A 42 0.48 11.24 11.25
C GLN A 42 1.86 11.75 11.68
N THR A 43 2.09 12.00 12.98
CA THR A 43 3.37 12.53 13.46
C THR A 43 4.50 11.51 13.39
N ILE A 44 4.17 10.22 13.31
CA ILE A 44 5.12 9.11 13.26
C ILE A 44 5.26 8.48 11.86
N HIS A 45 4.87 9.22 10.81
CA HIS A 45 4.83 8.71 9.44
C HIS A 45 6.14 8.03 9.01
N ASP A 46 7.28 8.70 9.18
CA ASP A 46 8.58 8.16 8.77
C ASP A 46 8.92 6.87 9.53
N ARG A 47 8.63 6.85 10.83
CA ARG A 47 8.88 5.69 11.68
C ARG A 47 8.02 4.49 11.27
N VAL A 48 6.78 4.73 10.89
CA VAL A 48 5.87 3.69 10.39
C VAL A 48 6.45 3.03 9.13
N PHE A 49 6.90 3.82 8.16
CA PHE A 49 7.43 3.28 6.91
C PHE A 49 8.82 2.66 7.06
N GLN A 50 9.65 3.18 7.96
CA GLN A 50 10.90 2.51 8.35
C GLN A 50 10.62 1.11 8.90
N THR A 51 9.64 1.00 9.79
CA THR A 51 9.24 -0.27 10.39
C THR A 51 8.69 -1.22 9.32
N LEU A 52 7.86 -0.73 8.42
CA LEU A 52 7.31 -1.54 7.33
C LEU A 52 8.43 -2.12 6.45
N ARG A 53 9.38 -1.28 6.04
CA ARG A 53 10.53 -1.73 5.24
C ARG A 53 11.43 -2.71 6.00
N TYR A 54 11.59 -2.52 7.31
CA TYR A 54 12.32 -3.44 8.16
C TYR A 54 11.66 -4.82 8.15
N LEU A 55 10.35 -4.88 8.35
CA LEU A 55 9.60 -6.14 8.31
C LEU A 55 9.67 -6.81 6.94
N LEU A 56 9.60 -6.03 5.87
CA LEU A 56 9.75 -6.54 4.51
C LEU A 56 11.10 -7.23 4.33
N ARG A 57 12.20 -6.58 4.73
CA ARG A 57 13.54 -7.16 4.61
C ARG A 57 13.65 -8.49 5.37
N HIS A 58 13.06 -8.59 6.56
CA HIS A 58 13.04 -9.84 7.31
C HIS A 58 12.28 -10.93 6.59
N ARG A 59 11.14 -10.61 6.00
CA ARG A 59 10.36 -11.58 5.23
C ARG A 59 11.15 -12.10 4.02
N LEU A 60 11.87 -11.22 3.32
CA LEU A 60 12.69 -11.62 2.18
C LEU A 60 13.90 -12.46 2.62
N ALA A 61 14.53 -12.11 3.74
CA ALA A 61 15.62 -12.90 4.31
C ALA A 61 15.14 -14.30 4.69
N LEU A 62 13.91 -14.43 5.17
CA LEU A 62 13.26 -15.71 5.46
C LEU A 62 12.70 -16.40 4.21
N ARG A 63 12.87 -15.78 3.05
CA ARG A 63 12.44 -16.28 1.72
C ARG A 63 10.94 -16.58 1.66
N ARG A 64 10.14 -15.72 2.29
CA ARG A 64 8.68 -15.85 2.18
C ARG A 64 8.25 -15.62 0.74
N PRO A 65 7.33 -16.45 0.19
CA PRO A 65 7.06 -16.44 -1.25
C PRO A 65 6.39 -15.16 -1.74
N VAL A 66 5.50 -14.55 -0.96
CA VAL A 66 4.79 -13.32 -1.34
C VAL A 66 4.68 -12.39 -0.15
N THR A 67 4.97 -11.11 -0.37
CA THR A 67 4.75 -10.05 0.63
C THR A 67 3.93 -8.94 -0.01
N TYR A 68 2.77 -8.63 0.58
CA TYR A 68 1.90 -7.54 0.13
C TYR A 68 2.20 -6.28 0.95
N ILE A 69 2.34 -5.15 0.25
CA ILE A 69 2.53 -3.84 0.89
C ILE A 69 1.19 -3.12 0.87
N ASP A 70 0.54 -3.07 2.03
CA ASP A 70 -0.80 -2.50 2.20
C ASP A 70 -0.71 -1.07 2.70
N ALA A 71 -0.58 -0.15 1.78
CA ALA A 71 -0.59 1.30 1.97
C ALA A 71 -1.13 1.93 0.69
N THR A 72 -1.34 3.24 0.69
CA THR A 72 -1.86 3.93 -0.51
C THR A 72 -0.85 3.97 -1.65
N ASN A 73 0.43 4.13 -1.36
CA ASN A 73 1.53 4.11 -2.34
C ASN A 73 1.26 4.98 -3.57
N LEU A 74 0.86 6.23 -3.33
CA LEU A 74 0.26 7.10 -4.33
C LEU A 74 1.22 7.58 -5.41
N THR A 75 2.51 7.70 -5.11
CA THR A 75 3.49 8.33 -6.01
C THR A 75 4.69 7.43 -6.26
N PRO A 76 5.40 7.64 -7.39
CA PRO A 76 6.63 6.90 -7.65
C PRO A 76 7.66 6.94 -6.53
N PRO A 77 7.95 8.09 -5.88
CA PRO A 77 8.88 8.11 -4.74
C PRO A 77 8.44 7.25 -3.57
N GLU A 78 7.14 7.15 -3.30
CA GLU A 78 6.62 6.30 -2.24
C GLU A 78 6.80 4.81 -2.56
N ARG A 79 6.80 4.44 -3.83
CA ARG A 79 6.94 3.06 -4.32
C ARG A 79 8.40 2.64 -4.52
N ALA A 80 9.28 3.59 -4.79
CA ALA A 80 10.67 3.33 -5.14
C ALA A 80 11.45 2.49 -4.11
N PRO A 81 11.27 2.67 -2.79
CA PRO A 81 11.96 1.84 -1.80
C PRO A 81 11.69 0.34 -1.94
N TYR A 82 10.46 -0.04 -2.28
CA TYR A 82 10.11 -1.46 -2.42
C TYR A 82 10.76 -2.08 -3.65
N ILE A 83 10.84 -1.33 -4.74
CA ILE A 83 11.52 -1.76 -5.96
C ILE A 83 13.01 -1.95 -5.70
N ALA A 84 13.64 -1.01 -4.99
CA ALA A 84 15.06 -1.09 -4.63
C ALA A 84 15.34 -2.29 -3.72
N ILE A 85 14.50 -2.51 -2.71
CA ILE A 85 14.63 -3.66 -1.79
C ILE A 85 14.49 -4.97 -2.57
N GLY A 86 13.46 -5.08 -3.41
CA GLY A 86 13.24 -6.26 -4.23
C GLY A 86 14.46 -6.58 -5.09
N LYS A 87 14.99 -5.57 -5.75
CA LYS A 87 16.18 -5.71 -6.59
C LYS A 87 17.39 -6.22 -5.80
N SER A 88 17.60 -5.72 -4.60
CA SER A 88 18.74 -6.13 -3.75
C SER A 88 18.62 -7.57 -3.25
N TYR A 89 17.43 -8.12 -3.18
CA TYR A 89 17.19 -9.53 -2.79
C TYR A 89 16.93 -10.44 -3.99
N GLY A 90 17.04 -9.96 -5.22
CA GLY A 90 16.71 -10.74 -6.41
C GLY A 90 15.24 -11.14 -6.49
N CYS A 91 14.35 -10.27 -5.99
CA CYS A 91 12.92 -10.52 -5.84
C CYS A 91 12.16 -9.64 -6.83
N GLU A 92 11.20 -10.23 -7.57
CA GLU A 92 10.32 -9.43 -8.43
C GLU A 92 9.40 -8.54 -7.60
N VAL A 93 9.09 -7.36 -8.13
CA VAL A 93 8.15 -6.41 -7.53
C VAL A 93 7.03 -6.18 -8.52
N GLU A 94 5.79 -6.39 -8.07
CA GLU A 94 4.58 -6.19 -8.85
C GLU A 94 3.73 -5.11 -8.20
N ALA A 95 2.87 -4.48 -8.99
CA ALA A 95 1.88 -3.54 -8.46
C ALA A 95 0.47 -4.06 -8.74
N VAL A 96 -0.44 -3.83 -7.80
CA VAL A 96 -1.88 -3.95 -8.03
C VAL A 96 -2.46 -2.55 -7.84
N PHE A 97 -2.97 -1.99 -8.92
CA PHE A 97 -3.51 -0.64 -8.94
C PHE A 97 -5.03 -0.68 -8.89
N PHE A 98 -5.58 -0.11 -7.81
CA PHE A 98 -7.03 0.01 -7.62
C PHE A 98 -7.46 1.33 -8.24
N ASP A 99 -7.78 1.28 -9.54
CA ASP A 99 -8.19 2.45 -10.32
C ASP A 99 -9.69 2.67 -10.15
N VAL A 100 -10.06 3.11 -8.94
CA VAL A 100 -11.45 3.32 -8.54
C VAL A 100 -11.69 4.83 -8.41
N PRO A 101 -12.76 5.38 -9.03
CA PRO A 101 -13.03 6.82 -8.98
C PRO A 101 -13.13 7.36 -7.56
N LEU A 102 -12.69 8.61 -7.38
CA LEU A 102 -12.72 9.28 -6.07
C LEU A 102 -14.12 9.27 -5.46
N GLU A 103 -15.15 9.51 -6.26
CA GLU A 103 -16.55 9.53 -5.78
C GLU A 103 -16.97 8.20 -5.18
N VAL A 104 -16.52 7.09 -5.77
CA VAL A 104 -16.81 5.74 -5.26
C VAL A 104 -16.08 5.50 -3.94
N CYS A 105 -14.81 5.90 -3.87
CA CYS A 105 -14.02 5.79 -2.65
C CYS A 105 -14.62 6.64 -1.53
N ARG A 106 -15.05 7.87 -1.84
CA ARG A 106 -15.69 8.76 -0.86
C ARG A 106 -16.97 8.16 -0.31
N ALA A 107 -17.81 7.59 -1.17
CA ALA A 107 -19.05 6.95 -0.75
C ALA A 107 -18.79 5.74 0.16
N ARG A 108 -17.82 4.89 -0.18
CA ARG A 108 -17.44 3.74 0.64
C ARG A 108 -16.80 4.17 1.97
N ASN A 109 -16.06 5.27 1.97
CA ASN A 109 -15.35 5.77 3.14
C ASN A 109 -16.29 6.08 4.30
N THR A 110 -17.51 6.54 4.04
CA THR A 110 -18.49 6.88 5.07
C THR A 110 -18.94 5.67 5.89
N GLY A 111 -18.86 4.47 5.33
CA GLY A 111 -19.27 3.22 6.01
C GLY A 111 -18.14 2.46 6.67
N ARG A 112 -16.92 3.00 6.71
CA ARG A 112 -15.76 2.32 7.28
C ARG A 112 -15.63 2.57 8.77
N ALA A 113 -15.02 1.61 9.48
CA ALA A 113 -14.65 1.79 10.89
C ALA A 113 -13.67 2.96 11.07
N ARG A 114 -12.67 3.05 10.17
CA ARG A 114 -11.79 4.21 10.08
C ARG A 114 -12.22 5.09 8.92
N ILE A 115 -12.71 6.29 9.23
CA ILE A 115 -13.13 7.26 8.22
C ILE A 115 -12.00 8.26 8.01
N VAL A 116 -11.53 8.38 6.77
CA VAL A 116 -10.54 9.37 6.37
C VAL A 116 -11.27 10.69 6.09
N PRO A 117 -10.77 11.84 6.58
CA PRO A 117 -11.38 13.13 6.29
C PRO A 117 -11.51 13.38 4.78
N ASP A 118 -12.62 13.98 4.36
CA ASP A 118 -12.93 14.17 2.94
C ASP A 118 -11.90 15.03 2.20
N ASP A 119 -11.38 16.08 2.84
CA ASP A 119 -10.33 16.92 2.28
C ASP A 119 -9.04 16.14 2.07
N ALA A 120 -8.71 15.21 2.95
CA ALA A 120 -7.57 14.31 2.79
C ALA A 120 -7.76 13.36 1.60
N MET A 121 -8.98 12.83 1.40
CA MET A 121 -9.29 11.99 0.25
C MET A 121 -9.08 12.75 -1.06
N ILE A 122 -9.56 13.98 -1.14
CA ILE A 122 -9.41 14.84 -2.33
C ILE A 122 -7.93 15.13 -2.58
N ALA A 123 -7.16 15.46 -1.56
CA ALA A 123 -5.73 15.73 -1.68
C ALA A 123 -4.96 14.50 -2.18
N MET A 124 -5.28 13.31 -1.66
CA MET A 124 -4.66 12.07 -2.10
C MET A 124 -4.98 11.75 -3.57
N ALA A 125 -6.23 11.99 -4.00
CA ALA A 125 -6.62 11.79 -5.41
C ALA A 125 -5.82 12.68 -6.35
N LYS A 126 -5.49 13.90 -5.94
CA LYS A 126 -4.65 14.82 -6.73
C LYS A 126 -3.20 14.36 -6.80
N LYS A 127 -2.69 13.69 -5.77
CA LYS A 127 -1.33 13.17 -5.73
C LYS A 127 -1.16 11.88 -6.51
N LEU A 128 -2.22 11.09 -6.62
CA LEU A 128 -2.14 9.75 -7.18
C LEU A 128 -1.61 9.75 -8.61
N VAL A 129 -0.51 9.04 -8.80
CA VAL A 129 0.07 8.76 -10.12
C VAL A 129 -0.01 7.25 -10.35
N ALA A 130 -0.64 6.84 -11.44
CA ALA A 130 -0.75 5.42 -11.78
C ALA A 130 0.64 4.78 -11.88
N PRO A 131 0.82 3.56 -11.35
CA PRO A 131 2.12 2.90 -11.47
C PRO A 131 2.45 2.57 -12.93
N THR A 132 3.75 2.59 -13.24
CA THR A 132 4.25 2.28 -14.58
C THR A 132 5.35 1.24 -14.54
N LEU A 133 5.51 0.49 -15.61
CA LEU A 133 6.60 -0.48 -15.75
C LEU A 133 7.97 0.19 -15.71
N ALA A 134 8.06 1.44 -16.16
CA ALA A 134 9.32 2.21 -16.13
C ALA A 134 9.86 2.43 -14.72
N GLU A 135 9.01 2.36 -13.69
CA GLU A 135 9.45 2.44 -12.29
C GLU A 135 10.26 1.21 -11.86
N GLY A 136 10.08 0.07 -12.54
CA GLY A 136 10.77 -1.18 -12.23
C GLY A 136 9.86 -2.34 -11.86
N PHE A 137 8.53 -2.17 -11.98
CA PHE A 137 7.58 -3.24 -11.73
C PHE A 137 7.66 -4.31 -12.84
N ALA A 138 7.70 -5.59 -12.45
CA ALA A 138 7.66 -6.71 -13.38
C ALA A 138 6.27 -6.87 -14.01
N ARG A 139 5.22 -6.47 -13.29
CA ARG A 139 3.82 -6.59 -13.71
C ARG A 139 2.97 -5.56 -12.99
N ILE A 140 1.94 -5.07 -13.68
CA ILE A 140 0.93 -4.19 -13.10
C ILE A 140 -0.43 -4.79 -13.40
N THR A 141 -1.21 -5.07 -12.35
CA THR A 141 -2.59 -5.52 -12.44
C THR A 141 -3.49 -4.36 -12.07
N VAL A 142 -4.52 -4.11 -12.86
CA VAL A 142 -5.48 -3.02 -12.62
C VAL A 142 -6.79 -3.59 -12.12
N VAL A 143 -7.29 -3.05 -11.01
CA VAL A 143 -8.59 -3.40 -10.44
C VAL A 143 -9.50 -2.19 -10.56
N LEU A 144 -10.69 -2.38 -11.16
CA LEU A 144 -11.62 -1.29 -11.50
C LEU A 144 -12.81 -1.15 -10.54
N LYS A 145 -12.89 -1.96 -9.50
CA LYS A 145 -14.04 -1.96 -8.58
C LYS A 145 -13.65 -1.48 -7.20
#